data_793e26b0750c7c977c3ba7f3ca3bea44
#
_entry.id   793e26b0750c7c977c3ba7f3ca3bea44
#
_cell.length_a   1.000
_cell.length_b   1.000
_cell.length_c   1.000
_cell.angle_alpha   90.00
_cell.angle_beta   90.00
_cell.angle_gamma   90.00
#
_symmetry.space_group_name_H-M   'P 1'
#
loop_
_entity.id
_entity.type
_entity.pdbx_description
1 polymer ?
#
loop_
_entity_poly.entity_id
_entity_poly.type
_entity_poly.pdbx_seq_one_letter_code
_entity_poly.pdbx_strand_id
1 'polypeptide(L)'
;MEFKFAIDEKKNHAVIHLTGRLMDKQIALPLIEQYDLLLKKNITSFIFDLNKLEYMNSSGLNIMVNFLTKARNAGGEVSIAAVTDKISQLLVVTKLNTLFHIHQNVDEAEKSFSK
;
A
#
# COMPACT_ATOMS: atom_id res chain seq x y z
N MET A 1 7.88 16.76 -3.68
CA MET A 1 8.85 15.76 -3.17
C MET A 1 8.83 14.54 -4.06
N GLU A 2 10.00 14.01 -4.34
CA GLU A 2 10.16 12.85 -5.20
C GLU A 2 9.58 11.58 -4.54
N PHE A 3 9.01 10.69 -5.35
CA PHE A 3 8.49 9.43 -4.83
C PHE A 3 9.62 8.51 -4.39
N LYS A 4 9.49 7.97 -3.19
CA LYS A 4 10.43 7.00 -2.62
C LYS A 4 9.65 5.94 -1.87
N PHE A 5 10.27 4.78 -1.72
CA PHE A 5 9.67 3.72 -0.92
C PHE A 5 10.73 2.96 -0.14
N ALA A 6 10.32 2.34 0.93
CA ALA A 6 11.16 1.44 1.71
C ALA A 6 10.32 0.22 2.09
N ILE A 7 10.88 -0.96 2.00
CA ILE A 7 10.20 -2.21 2.32
C ILE A 7 10.82 -2.82 3.56
N ASP A 8 9.96 -3.11 4.54
CA ASP A 8 10.33 -3.78 5.77
C ASP A 8 9.70 -5.18 5.73
N GLU A 9 10.49 -6.16 5.31
CA GLU A 9 10.01 -7.53 5.16
C GLU A 9 9.97 -8.20 6.53
N LYS A 10 8.78 -8.62 6.95
CA LYS A 10 8.57 -9.34 8.20
C LYS A 10 8.42 -10.83 7.92
N LYS A 11 8.17 -11.62 8.95
CA LYS A 11 8.06 -13.06 8.83
C LYS A 11 6.89 -13.49 7.93
N ASN A 12 5.71 -12.89 8.13
CA ASN A 12 4.49 -13.30 7.45
C ASN A 12 3.86 -12.22 6.57
N HIS A 13 4.46 -11.04 6.55
CA HIS A 13 3.92 -9.90 5.78
C HIS A 13 5.06 -8.91 5.49
N ALA A 14 4.75 -7.88 4.74
CA ALA A 14 5.70 -6.80 4.48
C ALA A 14 5.04 -5.45 4.74
N VAL A 15 5.80 -4.53 5.30
CA VAL A 15 5.36 -3.14 5.47
C VAL A 15 6.08 -2.31 4.42
N ILE A 16 5.33 -1.56 3.63
CA ILE A 16 5.87 -0.74 2.56
C ILE A 16 5.59 0.72 2.89
N HIS A 17 6.66 1.48 3.11
CA HIS A 17 6.56 2.90 3.45
C HIS A 17 6.69 3.72 2.17
N LEU A 18 5.68 4.54 1.87
CA LEU A 18 5.67 5.40 0.69
C LEU A 18 5.91 6.85 1.11
N THR A 19 6.72 7.56 0.32
CA THR A 19 7.06 8.96 0.57
C THR A 19 6.89 9.74 -0.73
N GLY A 20 6.40 10.97 -0.63
CA GLY A 20 6.32 11.88 -1.76
C GLY A 20 5.03 11.75 -2.53
N ARG A 21 5.11 11.70 -3.85
CA ARG A 21 3.95 11.76 -4.74
C ARG A 21 3.93 10.57 -5.68
N LEU A 22 2.85 9.80 -5.64
CA LEU A 22 2.68 8.63 -6.51
C LEU A 22 1.82 9.02 -7.70
N MET A 23 2.46 9.38 -8.80
CA MET A 23 1.81 10.05 -9.92
C MET A 23 1.76 9.24 -11.22
N ASP A 24 2.63 8.26 -11.40
CA ASP A 24 2.59 7.44 -12.62
C ASP A 24 3.25 6.09 -12.39
N LYS A 25 2.96 5.17 -13.32
CA LYS A 25 3.44 3.80 -13.24
C LYS A 25 4.96 3.72 -13.42
N GLN A 26 5.53 4.58 -14.24
CA GLN A 26 6.97 4.52 -14.52
C GLN A 26 7.78 4.81 -13.26
N ILE A 27 7.37 5.80 -12.49
CA ILE A 27 8.02 6.13 -11.21
C ILE A 27 7.89 4.96 -10.23
N ALA A 28 6.78 4.23 -10.30
CA ALA A 28 6.49 3.15 -9.38
C ALA A 28 7.07 1.80 -9.82
N LEU A 29 7.66 1.68 -11.01
CA LEU A 29 8.17 0.40 -11.51
C LEU A 29 9.09 -0.33 -10.53
N PRO A 30 10.08 0.34 -9.91
CA PRO A 30 10.92 -0.38 -8.94
C PRO A 30 10.14 -0.97 -7.78
N LEU A 31 9.12 -0.27 -7.30
CA LEU A 31 8.26 -0.78 -6.25
C LEU A 31 7.44 -1.96 -6.74
N ILE A 32 6.86 -1.85 -7.94
CA ILE A 32 6.05 -2.92 -8.52
C ILE A 32 6.90 -4.20 -8.68
N GLU A 33 8.14 -4.06 -9.13
CA GLU A 33 9.05 -5.19 -9.28
C GLU A 33 9.37 -5.86 -7.94
N GLN A 34 9.65 -5.06 -6.90
CA GLN A 34 9.91 -5.57 -5.56
C GLN A 34 8.68 -6.26 -4.98
N TYR A 35 7.51 -5.67 -5.20
CA TYR A 35 6.25 -6.26 -4.74
C TYR A 35 6.02 -7.63 -5.37
N ASP A 36 6.24 -7.75 -6.68
CA ASP A 36 6.08 -9.02 -7.38
C ASP A 36 7.06 -10.08 -6.87
N LEU A 37 8.29 -9.67 -6.53
CA LEU A 37 9.26 -10.58 -5.94
C LEU A 37 8.81 -11.09 -4.57
N LEU A 38 8.20 -10.23 -3.76
CA LEU A 38 7.67 -10.63 -2.46
C LEU A 38 6.54 -11.65 -2.62
N LEU A 39 5.65 -11.44 -3.61
CA LEU A 39 4.60 -12.40 -3.89
C LEU A 39 5.18 -13.76 -4.28
N LYS A 40 6.26 -13.79 -5.05
CA LYS A 40 6.91 -15.04 -5.43
C LYS A 40 7.51 -15.78 -4.24
N LYS A 41 7.83 -15.06 -3.17
CA LYS A 41 8.31 -15.65 -1.92
C LYS A 41 7.17 -16.08 -1.00
N ASN A 42 5.93 -16.02 -1.48
CA ASN A 42 4.72 -16.32 -0.71
C ASN A 42 4.41 -15.31 0.39
N ILE A 43 4.92 -14.09 0.27
CA ILE A 43 4.48 -12.99 1.10
C ILE A 43 3.30 -12.36 0.38
N THR A 44 2.11 -12.51 0.94
CA THR A 44 0.86 -12.12 0.27
C THR A 44 0.06 -11.09 1.05
N SER A 45 0.50 -10.74 2.25
CA SER A 45 -0.15 -9.71 3.07
C SER A 45 0.78 -8.51 3.20
N PHE A 46 0.24 -7.32 2.96
CA PHE A 46 1.03 -6.09 2.90
C PHE A 46 0.34 -4.98 3.67
N ILE A 47 1.15 -4.13 4.27
CA ILE A 47 0.69 -2.89 4.89
C ILE A 47 1.40 -1.75 4.17
N PHE A 48 0.64 -0.83 3.61
CA PHE A 48 1.20 0.38 3.02
C PHE A 48 1.08 1.51 4.04
N ASP A 49 2.23 1.96 4.53
CA ASP A 49 2.32 3.09 5.44
C ASP A 49 2.36 4.37 4.60
N LEU A 50 1.30 5.14 4.67
CA LEU A 50 1.12 6.34 3.86
C LEU A 50 1.35 7.64 4.64
N ASN A 51 1.97 7.54 5.82
CA ASN A 51 2.19 8.70 6.68
C ASN A 51 2.94 9.83 5.97
N LYS A 52 3.87 9.49 5.09
CA LYS A 52 4.68 10.47 4.36
C LYS A 52 4.33 10.60 2.89
N LEU A 53 3.24 9.98 2.48
CA LEU A 53 2.75 10.14 1.11
C LEU A 53 1.96 11.44 1.03
N GLU A 54 2.43 12.37 0.20
CA GLU A 54 1.84 13.70 0.06
C GLU A 54 0.60 13.69 -0.82
N TYR A 55 0.65 12.90 -1.89
CA TYR A 55 -0.42 12.89 -2.87
C TYR A 55 -0.30 11.71 -3.82
N MET A 56 -1.43 11.33 -4.41
CA MET A 56 -1.47 10.44 -5.56
C MET A 56 -2.63 10.84 -6.46
N ASN A 57 -2.43 10.67 -7.75
CA ASN A 57 -3.47 10.95 -8.75
C ASN A 57 -4.19 9.66 -9.13
N SER A 58 -4.99 9.69 -10.20
CA SER A 58 -5.71 8.50 -10.66
C SER A 58 -4.79 7.34 -11.00
N SER A 59 -3.63 7.64 -11.61
CA SER A 59 -2.64 6.60 -11.90
C SER A 59 -2.10 5.96 -10.63
N GLY A 60 -1.80 6.77 -9.61
CA GLY A 60 -1.35 6.27 -8.32
C GLY A 60 -2.40 5.41 -7.63
N LEU A 61 -3.66 5.85 -7.67
CA LEU A 61 -4.76 5.07 -7.11
C LEU A 61 -4.90 3.73 -7.81
N ASN A 62 -4.78 3.70 -9.14
CA ASN A 62 -4.85 2.46 -9.91
C ASN A 62 -3.72 1.51 -9.53
N ILE A 63 -2.52 2.03 -9.29
CA ILE A 63 -1.38 1.23 -8.85
C ILE A 63 -1.71 0.56 -7.51
N MET A 64 -2.29 1.31 -6.57
CA MET A 64 -2.68 0.77 -5.27
C MET A 64 -3.75 -0.31 -5.42
N VAL A 65 -4.74 -0.10 -6.27
CA VAL A 65 -5.78 -1.10 -6.53
C VAL A 65 -5.17 -2.37 -7.14
N ASN A 66 -4.20 -2.22 -8.03
CA ASN A 66 -3.51 -3.37 -8.62
C ASN A 66 -2.74 -4.17 -7.57
N PHE A 67 -2.09 -3.49 -6.60
CA PHE A 67 -1.44 -4.19 -5.49
C PHE A 67 -2.45 -5.01 -4.69
N LEU A 68 -3.61 -4.43 -4.40
CA LEU A 68 -4.66 -5.12 -3.67
C LEU A 68 -5.15 -6.36 -4.44
N THR A 69 -5.40 -6.20 -5.74
CA THR A 69 -5.86 -7.28 -6.59
C THR A 69 -4.85 -8.43 -6.63
N LYS A 70 -3.57 -8.11 -6.79
CA LYS A 70 -2.51 -9.11 -6.82
C LYS A 70 -2.41 -9.88 -5.50
N ALA A 71 -2.51 -9.18 -4.37
CA ALA A 71 -2.47 -9.81 -3.06
C ALA A 71 -3.65 -10.74 -2.86
N ARG A 72 -4.86 -10.29 -3.19
CA ARG A 72 -6.07 -11.09 -3.05
C ARG A 72 -6.05 -12.33 -3.95
N ASN A 73 -5.55 -12.20 -5.17
CA ASN A 73 -5.40 -13.33 -6.08
C ASN A 73 -4.43 -14.37 -5.53
N ALA A 74 -3.49 -13.95 -4.71
CA ALA A 74 -2.52 -14.84 -4.07
C ALA A 74 -2.97 -15.34 -2.70
N GLY A 75 -4.21 -15.01 -2.29
CA GLY A 75 -4.76 -15.44 -1.02
C GLY A 75 -4.45 -14.53 0.15
N GLY A 76 -3.95 -13.33 -0.12
CA GLY A 76 -3.58 -12.38 0.92
C GLY A 76 -4.44 -11.13 0.94
N GLU A 77 -3.87 -10.05 1.45
CA GLU A 77 -4.61 -8.81 1.64
C GLU A 77 -3.66 -7.60 1.65
N VAL A 78 -4.20 -6.42 1.38
CA VAL A 78 -3.48 -5.15 1.51
C VAL A 78 -4.23 -4.27 2.50
N SER A 79 -3.51 -3.79 3.51
CA SER A 79 -4.02 -2.80 4.46
C SER A 79 -3.27 -1.48 4.25
N ILE A 80 -3.93 -0.40 4.59
CA ILE A 80 -3.36 0.95 4.53
C ILE A 80 -3.30 1.49 5.96
N ALA A 81 -2.19 2.12 6.30
CA ALA A 81 -2.00 2.67 7.64
C ALA A 81 -1.56 4.13 7.57
N ALA A 82 -1.95 4.88 8.59
CA ALA A 82 -1.47 6.23 8.84
C ALA A 82 -1.75 7.21 7.68
N VAL A 83 -2.94 7.12 7.06
CA VAL A 83 -3.30 8.02 5.97
C VAL A 83 -3.40 9.46 6.48
N THR A 84 -2.91 10.41 5.68
CA THR A 84 -3.10 11.82 5.94
C THR A 84 -4.53 12.21 5.58
N ASP A 85 -4.99 13.36 6.07
CA ASP A 85 -6.33 13.86 5.74
C ASP A 85 -6.53 13.99 4.24
N LYS A 86 -5.51 14.46 3.55
CA LYS A 86 -5.58 14.65 2.09
C LYS A 86 -5.78 13.32 1.37
N ILE A 87 -5.03 12.30 1.73
CA ILE A 87 -5.16 10.98 1.12
C ILE A 87 -6.48 10.33 1.52
N SER A 88 -6.90 10.50 2.78
CA SER A 88 -8.18 9.99 3.25
C SER A 88 -9.34 10.55 2.44
N GLN A 89 -9.35 11.86 2.19
CA GLN A 89 -10.38 12.50 1.37
C GLN A 89 -10.39 11.94 -0.04
N LEU A 90 -9.21 11.72 -0.60
CA LEU A 90 -9.08 11.17 -1.94
C LEU A 90 -9.69 9.77 -2.02
N LEU A 91 -9.44 8.95 -1.01
CA LEU A 91 -10.01 7.60 -0.94
C LEU A 91 -11.53 7.63 -0.82
N VAL A 92 -12.07 8.55 -0.02
CA VAL A 92 -13.51 8.69 0.16
C VAL A 92 -14.18 9.14 -1.14
N VAL A 93 -13.64 10.16 -1.79
CA VAL A 93 -14.21 10.70 -3.05
C VAL A 93 -14.25 9.64 -4.14
N THR A 94 -13.22 8.80 -4.21
CA THR A 94 -13.14 7.73 -5.21
C THR A 94 -13.82 6.44 -4.74
N LYS A 95 -14.33 6.41 -3.52
CA LYS A 95 -14.96 5.25 -2.87
C LYS A 95 -14.00 4.10 -2.65
N LEU A 96 -12.71 4.31 -2.78
CA LEU A 96 -11.70 3.27 -2.56
C LEU A 96 -11.52 2.96 -1.08
N ASN A 97 -12.00 3.83 -0.19
CA ASN A 97 -11.98 3.56 1.25
C ASN A 97 -12.78 2.31 1.64
N THR A 98 -13.65 1.84 0.76
CA THR A 98 -14.41 0.60 1.01
C THR A 98 -13.67 -0.65 0.55
N LEU A 99 -12.64 -0.49 -0.28
CA LEU A 99 -11.86 -1.63 -0.80
C LEU A 99 -10.72 -2.03 0.12
N PHE A 100 -10.12 -1.06 0.81
CA PHE A 100 -8.94 -1.30 1.64
C PHE A 100 -9.30 -1.33 3.11
N HIS A 101 -8.59 -2.15 3.87
CA HIS A 101 -8.62 -2.07 5.33
C HIS A 101 -7.73 -0.91 5.73
N ILE A 102 -8.29 0.09 6.41
CA ILE A 102 -7.58 1.31 6.78
C ILE A 102 -7.41 1.34 8.30
N HIS A 103 -6.18 1.52 8.75
CA HIS A 103 -5.82 1.55 10.16
C HIS A 103 -5.13 2.87 10.51
N GLN A 104 -5.17 3.25 11.78
CA GLN A 104 -4.57 4.50 12.22
C GLN A 104 -3.05 4.48 12.13
N ASN A 105 -2.44 3.31 12.32
CA ASN A 105 -0.99 3.17 12.28
C ASN A 105 -0.61 1.74 11.90
N VAL A 106 0.69 1.53 11.67
CA VAL A 106 1.22 0.23 11.27
C VAL A 106 0.97 -0.83 12.33
N ASP A 107 1.14 -0.48 13.62
CA ASP A 107 0.94 -1.44 14.71
C ASP A 107 -0.48 -2.02 14.70
N GLU A 108 -1.48 -1.19 14.53
CA GLU A 108 -2.88 -1.65 14.45
C GLU A 108 -3.12 -2.54 13.23
N ALA A 109 -2.53 -2.16 12.09
CA ALA A 109 -2.63 -2.97 10.88
C ALA A 109 -1.99 -4.34 11.10
N GLU A 110 -0.82 -4.39 11.73
CA GLU A 110 -0.13 -5.65 12.01
C GLU A 110 -0.93 -6.54 12.95
N LYS A 111 -1.60 -5.97 13.94
CA LYS A 111 -2.44 -6.73 14.85
C LYS A 111 -3.58 -7.42 14.14
N SER A 112 -4.10 -6.83 13.06
CA SER A 112 -5.20 -7.41 12.32
C SER A 112 -4.80 -8.72 11.61
N PHE A 113 -3.50 -8.89 11.34
CA PHE A 113 -2.98 -10.11 10.71
C PHE A 113 -2.72 -11.24 11.71
N SER A 114 -2.70 -10.92 13.00
CA SER A 114 -2.35 -11.87 14.04
C SER A 114 -3.52 -12.73 14.52
N LYS A 115 -4.69 -12.50 13.99
CA LYS A 115 -5.91 -13.20 14.42
C LYS A 115 -6.06 -14.55 13.76
#